data_4696dc21ef64d33781ac438de381f8da
#
_entry.id   4696dc21ef64d33781ac438de381f8da
#
_cell.length_a   1.000
_cell.length_b   1.000
_cell.length_c   1.000
_cell.angle_alpha   90.00
_cell.angle_beta   90.00
_cell.angle_gamma   90.00
#
_symmetry.space_group_name_H-M   'P 1'
#
loop_
_entity.id
_entity.type
_entity.pdbx_description
1 polymer ?
#
loop_
_entity_poly.entity_id
_entity_poly.type
_entity_poly.pdbx_seq_one_letter_code
_entity_poly.pdbx_strand_id
1 'polypeptide(L)'
;MTARQQATTWGRRLAALTWKELLQLTRDLPLLLFLLYSFSLSVLVSGAGITMQLTNAELLVHDADHSPSSRELIHRFQPPYFAFAGEIRDPREGLRQLDAGRAMLLLEIPPRFHEALLSGERTAVQLLVDTTNAPQGLSAAAYTVRIAGLFGAERGLASAGLSGAKASLPMVTSAHRVWFNPTQDERWFQSI
;
A
#
# COMPACT_ATOMS: atom_id res chain seq x y z
N MET A 1 12.08 -0.70 62.28
CA MET A 1 11.07 -1.00 61.26
C MET A 1 11.76 -1.69 60.09
N THR A 2 11.40 -2.93 59.83
CA THR A 2 12.04 -3.74 58.76
C THR A 2 11.57 -3.28 57.40
N ALA A 3 12.43 -3.37 56.37
CA ALA A 3 12.14 -2.95 54.99
C ALA A 3 10.82 -3.59 54.45
N ARG A 4 10.49 -4.76 54.90
CA ARG A 4 9.20 -5.44 54.60
C ARG A 4 7.96 -4.71 55.12
N GLN A 5 8.03 -4.12 56.32
CA GLN A 5 6.94 -3.35 56.90
C GLN A 5 6.75 -2.01 56.19
N GLN A 6 7.81 -1.38 55.69
CA GLN A 6 7.74 -0.18 54.89
C GLN A 6 7.09 -0.45 53.52
N ALA A 7 7.43 -1.57 52.85
CA ALA A 7 6.85 -1.94 51.57
C ALA A 7 5.37 -2.23 51.65
N THR A 8 4.89 -2.90 52.69
CA THR A 8 3.47 -3.20 52.88
C THR A 8 2.66 -1.95 53.24
N THR A 9 3.21 -1.04 54.02
CA THR A 9 2.55 0.23 54.35
C THR A 9 2.50 1.16 53.11
N TRP A 10 3.50 1.14 52.28
CA TRP A 10 3.54 1.91 51.03
C TRP A 10 2.52 1.38 50.03
N GLY A 11 2.45 0.06 49.84
CA GLY A 11 1.46 -0.59 48.98
C GLY A 11 0.00 -0.29 49.37
N ARG A 12 -0.28 -0.32 50.70
CA ARG A 12 -1.62 0.05 51.21
C ARG A 12 -2.00 1.51 51.01
N ARG A 13 -1.01 2.43 51.14
CA ARG A 13 -1.21 3.85 50.87
C ARG A 13 -1.46 4.09 49.38
N LEU A 14 -0.69 3.43 48.52
CA LEU A 14 -0.88 3.51 47.08
C LEU A 14 -2.26 3.01 46.66
N ALA A 15 -2.67 1.84 47.16
CA ALA A 15 -4.00 1.27 46.89
C ALA A 15 -5.14 2.19 47.39
N ALA A 16 -4.99 2.78 48.56
CA ALA A 16 -5.98 3.73 49.09
C ALA A 16 -6.07 5.00 48.28
N LEU A 17 -4.94 5.53 47.78
CA LEU A 17 -4.90 6.69 46.91
C LEU A 17 -5.54 6.35 45.55
N THR A 18 -5.16 5.24 44.94
CA THR A 18 -5.74 4.80 43.67
C THR A 18 -7.26 4.62 43.78
N TRP A 19 -7.73 4.00 44.85
CA TRP A 19 -9.15 3.84 45.11
C TRP A 19 -9.90 5.17 45.28
N LYS A 20 -9.30 6.09 46.02
CA LYS A 20 -9.83 7.46 46.15
C LYS A 20 -9.96 8.16 44.81
N GLU A 21 -8.88 8.14 44.01
CA GLU A 21 -8.86 8.76 42.69
C GLU A 21 -9.91 8.13 41.75
N LEU A 22 -10.03 6.79 41.78
CA LEU A 22 -11.04 6.07 41.00
C LEU A 22 -12.46 6.46 41.38
N LEU A 23 -12.75 6.58 42.69
CA LEU A 23 -14.04 7.05 43.20
C LEU A 23 -14.30 8.51 42.83
N GLN A 24 -13.28 9.36 42.84
CA GLN A 24 -13.40 10.75 42.44
C GLN A 24 -13.72 10.84 40.94
N LEU A 25 -13.07 10.04 40.11
CA LEU A 25 -13.33 9.97 38.68
C LEU A 25 -14.78 9.56 38.36
N THR A 26 -15.32 8.58 39.08
CA THR A 26 -16.72 8.13 38.88
C THR A 26 -17.77 9.15 39.39
N ARG A 27 -17.38 10.04 40.27
CA ARG A 27 -18.26 11.13 40.80
C ARG A 27 -18.21 12.40 39.95
N ASP A 28 -17.17 12.59 39.18
CA ASP A 28 -17.02 13.72 38.26
C ASP A 28 -17.69 13.41 36.94
N LEU A 29 -18.98 13.63 36.86
CA LEU A 29 -19.79 13.34 35.66
C LEU A 29 -19.26 14.03 34.40
N PRO A 30 -18.87 15.32 34.43
CA PRO A 30 -18.25 15.99 33.28
C PRO A 30 -16.99 15.29 32.77
N LEU A 31 -16.10 14.89 33.68
CA LEU A 31 -14.87 14.18 33.35
C LEU A 31 -15.14 12.79 32.76
N LEU A 32 -16.08 12.07 33.35
CA LEU A 32 -16.48 10.74 32.88
C LEU A 32 -17.10 10.82 31.48
N LEU A 33 -17.97 11.77 31.23
CA LEU A 33 -18.57 11.99 29.91
C LEU A 33 -17.51 12.41 28.88
N PHE A 34 -16.57 13.27 29.24
CA PHE A 34 -15.46 13.65 28.38
C PHE A 34 -14.59 12.45 28.01
N LEU A 35 -14.26 11.61 28.99
CA LEU A 35 -13.45 10.41 28.78
C LEU A 35 -14.17 9.42 27.87
N LEU A 36 -15.46 9.16 28.13
CA LEU A 36 -16.31 8.27 27.33
C LEU A 36 -16.41 8.79 25.89
N TYR A 37 -16.68 10.08 25.72
CA TYR A 37 -16.76 10.74 24.41
C TYR A 37 -15.42 10.63 23.66
N SER A 38 -14.31 10.97 24.31
CA SER A 38 -12.98 10.94 23.70
C SER A 38 -12.60 9.53 23.25
N PHE A 39 -12.82 8.50 24.06
CA PHE A 39 -12.55 7.12 23.69
C PHE A 39 -13.49 6.65 22.58
N SER A 40 -14.78 6.91 22.68
CA SER A 40 -15.76 6.50 21.67
C SER A 40 -15.48 7.18 20.32
N LEU A 41 -15.21 8.48 20.34
CA LEU A 41 -14.90 9.23 19.14
C LEU A 41 -13.57 8.76 18.53
N SER A 42 -12.54 8.55 19.35
CA SER A 42 -11.23 8.07 18.89
C SER A 42 -11.33 6.70 18.21
N VAL A 43 -12.09 5.76 18.80
CA VAL A 43 -12.34 4.44 18.22
C VAL A 43 -13.14 4.54 16.92
N LEU A 44 -14.18 5.37 16.88
CA LEU A 44 -14.98 5.58 15.67
C LEU A 44 -14.15 6.21 14.54
N VAL A 45 -13.38 7.26 14.85
CA VAL A 45 -12.51 7.91 13.86
C VAL A 45 -11.41 6.98 13.38
N SER A 46 -10.78 6.22 14.29
CA SER A 46 -9.78 5.23 13.91
C SER A 46 -10.39 4.09 13.08
N GLY A 47 -11.57 3.61 13.45
CA GLY A 47 -12.27 2.57 12.70
C GLY A 47 -12.78 3.04 11.34
N ALA A 48 -13.25 4.28 11.24
CA ALA A 48 -13.73 4.88 9.99
C ALA A 48 -12.58 5.41 9.11
N GLY A 49 -11.47 5.86 9.71
CA GLY A 49 -10.35 6.48 9.01
C GLY A 49 -9.33 5.51 8.43
N ILE A 50 -9.34 4.24 8.84
CA ILE A 50 -8.41 3.21 8.34
C ILE A 50 -9.11 2.30 7.33
N THR A 51 -9.87 2.86 6.42
CA THR A 51 -10.09 2.18 5.15
C THR A 51 -8.86 2.46 4.28
N MET A 52 -7.80 1.68 4.48
CA MET A 52 -6.66 1.59 3.54
C MET A 52 -7.10 0.93 2.22
N GLN A 53 -8.38 1.03 1.88
CA GLN A 53 -8.88 0.53 0.62
C GLN A 53 -8.51 1.54 -0.45
N LEU A 54 -7.69 1.07 -1.37
CA LEU A 54 -7.46 1.79 -2.62
C LEU A 54 -8.80 1.94 -3.32
N THR A 55 -9.24 3.16 -3.55
CA THR A 55 -10.47 3.45 -4.27
C THR A 55 -10.19 4.50 -5.32
N ASN A 56 -10.57 4.19 -6.57
CA ASN A 56 -10.48 5.10 -7.71
C ASN A 56 -9.09 5.75 -7.88
N ALA A 57 -8.00 4.96 -7.69
CA ALA A 57 -6.66 5.47 -7.95
C ALA A 57 -6.50 5.79 -9.45
N GLU A 58 -6.29 7.04 -9.77
CA GLU A 58 -6.13 7.49 -11.15
C GLU A 58 -4.86 6.91 -11.76
N LEU A 59 -5.04 6.05 -12.76
CA LEU A 59 -4.00 5.29 -13.45
C LEU A 59 -3.80 5.84 -14.86
N LEU A 60 -2.61 6.37 -15.11
CA LEU A 60 -2.11 6.59 -16.46
C LEU A 60 -1.35 5.36 -16.95
N VAL A 61 -1.42 5.10 -18.23
CA VAL A 61 -0.74 3.97 -18.85
C VAL A 61 0.15 4.45 -19.99
N HIS A 62 1.39 4.00 -19.98
CA HIS A 62 2.29 4.07 -21.12
C HIS A 62 2.53 2.65 -21.64
N ASP A 63 1.85 2.30 -22.72
CA ASP A 63 2.01 1.01 -23.38
C ASP A 63 2.95 1.14 -24.58
N ALA A 64 4.19 0.67 -24.45
CA ALA A 64 5.17 0.68 -25.55
C ALA A 64 5.07 -0.57 -26.44
N ASP A 65 4.29 -1.58 -26.04
CA ASP A 65 4.14 -2.85 -26.76
C ASP A 65 2.93 -2.87 -27.70
N HIS A 66 1.85 -2.19 -27.32
CA HIS A 66 0.59 -2.10 -28.05
C HIS A 66 0.01 -3.46 -28.49
N SER A 67 0.28 -4.50 -27.73
CA SER A 67 -0.11 -5.88 -28.05
C SER A 67 -1.44 -6.30 -27.44
N PRO A 68 -1.97 -7.48 -27.82
CA PRO A 68 -3.10 -8.07 -27.12
C PRO A 68 -2.83 -8.35 -25.64
N SER A 69 -1.59 -8.74 -25.28
CA SER A 69 -1.23 -9.06 -23.91
C SER A 69 -1.08 -7.81 -23.04
N SER A 70 -0.56 -6.72 -23.60
CA SER A 70 -0.48 -5.45 -22.87
C SER A 70 -1.89 -4.91 -22.59
N ARG A 71 -2.77 -4.92 -23.56
CA ARG A 71 -4.17 -4.52 -23.40
C ARG A 71 -4.91 -5.38 -22.36
N GLU A 72 -4.70 -6.71 -22.38
CA GLU A 72 -5.31 -7.59 -21.39
C GLU A 72 -4.80 -7.28 -19.97
N LEU A 73 -3.50 -7.01 -19.80
CA LEU A 73 -2.95 -6.60 -18.52
C LEU A 73 -3.59 -5.27 -18.06
N ILE A 74 -3.67 -4.27 -18.93
CA ILE A 74 -4.31 -2.97 -18.63
C ILE A 74 -5.75 -3.15 -18.19
N HIS A 75 -6.50 -4.03 -18.86
CA HIS A 75 -7.89 -4.33 -18.50
C HIS A 75 -8.08 -4.96 -17.12
N ARG A 76 -7.02 -5.44 -16.47
CA ARG A 76 -7.10 -5.96 -15.10
C ARG A 76 -7.06 -4.87 -14.03
N PHE A 77 -6.66 -3.66 -14.42
CA PHE A 77 -6.68 -2.48 -13.54
C PHE A 77 -8.05 -1.79 -13.64
N GLN A 78 -9.03 -2.32 -12.91
CA GLN A 78 -10.44 -1.90 -13.00
C GLN A 78 -10.97 -1.37 -11.66
N PRO A 79 -12.09 -0.62 -11.71
CA PRO A 79 -12.84 -0.27 -10.51
C PRO A 79 -13.18 -1.50 -9.65
N PRO A 80 -13.29 -1.35 -8.32
CA PRO A 80 -13.27 -0.09 -7.57
C PRO A 80 -11.89 0.46 -7.21
N TYR A 81 -10.82 -0.30 -7.51
CA TYR A 81 -9.46 0.04 -7.05
C TYR A 81 -8.78 1.07 -7.93
N PHE A 82 -8.89 0.92 -9.25
CA PHE A 82 -8.23 1.78 -10.23
C PHE A 82 -9.25 2.48 -11.11
N ALA A 83 -8.97 3.75 -11.42
CA ALA A 83 -9.69 4.54 -12.39
C ALA A 83 -8.75 4.83 -13.56
N PHE A 84 -9.04 4.31 -14.75
CA PHE A 84 -8.23 4.58 -15.93
C PHE A 84 -8.36 6.05 -16.33
N ALA A 85 -7.26 6.80 -16.21
CA ALA A 85 -7.19 8.23 -16.51
C ALA A 85 -6.79 8.52 -17.97
N GLY A 86 -6.21 7.54 -18.65
CA GLY A 86 -5.83 7.64 -20.06
C GLY A 86 -4.52 6.96 -20.40
N GLU A 87 -4.23 6.91 -21.70
CA GLU A 87 -2.98 6.41 -22.24
C GLU A 87 -2.11 7.59 -22.70
N ILE A 88 -0.82 7.52 -22.39
CA ILE A 88 0.16 8.53 -22.76
C ILE A 88 1.22 7.95 -23.68
N ARG A 89 1.73 8.78 -24.58
CA ARG A 89 2.76 8.38 -25.57
C ARG A 89 4.18 8.61 -25.07
N ASP A 90 4.37 9.60 -24.20
CA ASP A 90 5.68 9.98 -23.66
C ASP A 90 5.69 9.77 -22.14
N PRO A 91 6.58 8.90 -21.59
CA PRO A 91 6.72 8.71 -20.16
C PRO A 91 6.97 10.00 -19.39
N ARG A 92 7.65 10.97 -20.00
CA ARG A 92 7.92 12.28 -19.39
C ARG A 92 6.65 13.10 -19.17
N GLU A 93 5.66 12.93 -20.04
CA GLU A 93 4.32 13.52 -19.85
C GLU A 93 3.64 12.91 -18.64
N GLY A 94 3.71 11.59 -18.49
CA GLY A 94 3.18 10.89 -17.32
C GLY A 94 3.78 11.37 -16.01
N LEU A 95 5.10 11.52 -15.97
CA LEU A 95 5.79 12.08 -14.80
C LEU A 95 5.30 13.49 -14.45
N ARG A 96 5.17 14.37 -15.45
CA ARG A 96 4.64 15.72 -15.23
C ARG A 96 3.21 15.71 -14.69
N GLN A 97 2.39 14.73 -15.10
CA GLN A 97 1.02 14.60 -14.60
C GLN A 97 0.98 14.04 -13.16
N LEU A 98 1.87 13.11 -12.81
CA LEU A 98 2.08 12.67 -11.42
C LEU A 98 2.53 13.84 -10.53
N ASP A 99 3.58 14.56 -10.94
CA ASP A 99 4.12 15.71 -10.19
C ASP A 99 3.09 16.83 -10.01
N ALA A 100 2.19 16.98 -10.97
CA ALA A 100 1.09 17.95 -10.90
C ALA A 100 -0.13 17.45 -10.09
N GLY A 101 -0.08 16.23 -9.54
CA GLY A 101 -1.19 15.62 -8.81
C GLY A 101 -2.43 15.33 -9.66
N ARG A 102 -2.27 15.21 -10.99
CA ARG A 102 -3.37 14.90 -11.93
C ARG A 102 -3.55 13.41 -12.17
N ALA A 103 -2.60 12.61 -11.73
CA ALA A 103 -2.69 11.17 -11.68
C ALA A 103 -1.92 10.68 -10.46
N MET A 104 -2.37 9.57 -9.91
CA MET A 104 -1.72 8.94 -8.76
C MET A 104 -0.72 7.88 -9.19
N LEU A 105 -0.95 7.24 -10.33
CA LEU A 105 -0.20 6.08 -10.79
C LEU A 105 0.13 6.21 -12.28
N LEU A 106 1.35 5.76 -12.65
CA LEU A 106 1.74 5.57 -14.03
C LEU A 106 2.26 4.13 -14.20
N LEU A 107 1.57 3.35 -15.02
CA LEU A 107 1.98 2.02 -15.42
C LEU A 107 2.72 2.09 -16.74
N GLU A 108 3.96 1.61 -16.76
CA GLU A 108 4.76 1.51 -17.97
C GLU A 108 4.95 0.05 -18.38
N ILE A 109 4.52 -0.28 -19.59
CA ILE A 109 4.67 -1.60 -20.20
C ILE A 109 5.79 -1.51 -21.23
N PRO A 110 6.87 -2.30 -21.09
CA PRO A 110 8.02 -2.22 -21.99
C PRO A 110 7.69 -2.75 -23.40
N PRO A 111 8.47 -2.35 -24.41
CA PRO A 111 8.34 -2.93 -25.74
C PRO A 111 8.69 -4.43 -25.72
N ARG A 112 8.12 -5.19 -26.64
CA ARG A 112 8.24 -6.66 -26.75
C ARG A 112 7.75 -7.42 -25.51
N PHE A 113 6.82 -6.83 -24.74
CA PHE A 113 6.21 -7.48 -23.59
C PHE A 113 5.51 -8.79 -23.98
N HIS A 114 4.75 -8.78 -25.06
CA HIS A 114 4.03 -9.95 -25.57
C HIS A 114 5.00 -11.06 -26.03
N GLU A 115 6.06 -10.71 -26.75
CA GLU A 115 7.06 -11.63 -27.23
C GLU A 115 7.78 -12.33 -26.06
N ALA A 116 8.19 -11.56 -25.06
CA ALA A 116 8.81 -12.10 -23.85
C ALA A 116 7.88 -13.07 -23.09
N LEU A 117 6.59 -12.76 -23.01
CA LEU A 117 5.61 -13.66 -22.41
C LEU A 117 5.45 -14.97 -23.18
N LEU A 118 5.45 -14.92 -24.52
CA LEU A 118 5.31 -16.13 -25.35
C LEU A 118 6.58 -16.99 -25.33
N SER A 119 7.75 -16.38 -25.26
CA SER A 119 9.03 -17.10 -25.19
C SER A 119 9.33 -17.63 -23.80
N GLY A 120 8.53 -17.29 -22.78
CA GLY A 120 8.77 -17.68 -21.38
C GLY A 120 9.92 -16.89 -20.74
N GLU A 121 10.31 -15.78 -21.33
CA GLU A 121 11.32 -14.88 -20.77
C GLU A 121 10.74 -14.05 -19.63
N ARG A 122 11.62 -13.66 -18.70
CA ARG A 122 11.23 -12.76 -17.62
C ARG A 122 11.02 -11.36 -18.16
N THR A 123 9.85 -10.81 -17.94
CA THR A 123 9.54 -9.42 -18.26
C THR A 123 9.05 -8.69 -17.02
N ALA A 124 9.18 -7.38 -17.01
CA ALA A 124 8.77 -6.55 -15.89
C ALA A 124 7.98 -5.35 -16.39
N VAL A 125 6.92 -5.01 -15.70
CA VAL A 125 6.22 -3.74 -15.85
C VAL A 125 6.66 -2.80 -14.75
N GLN A 126 6.78 -1.51 -15.05
CA GLN A 126 7.14 -0.49 -14.08
C GLN A 126 5.88 0.23 -13.61
N LEU A 127 5.76 0.43 -12.29
CA LEU A 127 4.73 1.25 -11.69
C LEU A 127 5.40 2.43 -10.97
N LEU A 128 5.08 3.64 -11.41
CA LEU A 128 5.43 4.85 -10.70
C LEU A 128 4.23 5.31 -9.89
N VAL A 129 4.47 5.69 -8.65
CA VAL A 129 3.42 6.03 -7.68
C VAL A 129 3.72 7.40 -7.10
N ASP A 130 2.71 8.27 -7.08
CA ASP A 130 2.77 9.49 -6.28
C ASP A 130 2.68 9.11 -4.79
N THR A 131 3.74 9.44 -4.05
CA THR A 131 3.87 9.12 -2.63
C THR A 131 3.36 10.23 -1.70
N THR A 132 2.74 11.27 -2.24
CA THR A 132 2.11 12.33 -1.44
C THR A 132 1.08 11.74 -0.47
N ASN A 133 0.37 10.68 -0.89
CA ASN A 133 -0.47 9.86 -0.03
C ASN A 133 0.13 8.45 0.13
N ALA A 134 1.09 8.33 1.03
CA ALA A 134 1.86 7.09 1.22
C ALA A 134 1.01 5.83 1.48
N PRO A 135 -0.06 5.83 2.30
CA PRO A 135 -0.91 4.65 2.51
C PRO A 135 -1.61 4.17 1.24
N GLN A 136 -2.14 5.08 0.42
CA GLN A 136 -2.77 4.74 -0.85
C GLN A 136 -1.75 4.26 -1.88
N GLY A 137 -0.59 4.92 -1.95
CA GLY A 137 0.51 4.52 -2.81
C GLY A 137 1.00 3.10 -2.53
N LEU A 138 1.19 2.75 -1.25
CA LEU A 138 1.60 1.40 -0.84
C LEU A 138 0.53 0.36 -1.19
N SER A 139 -0.74 0.68 -0.97
CA SER A 139 -1.86 -0.19 -1.35
C SER A 139 -1.92 -0.41 -2.86
N ALA A 140 -1.75 0.64 -3.66
CA ALA A 140 -1.72 0.56 -5.13
C ALA A 140 -0.56 -0.32 -5.62
N ALA A 141 0.63 -0.16 -5.05
CA ALA A 141 1.79 -0.99 -5.37
C ALA A 141 1.51 -2.48 -5.06
N ALA A 142 0.95 -2.78 -3.88
CA ALA A 142 0.61 -4.15 -3.49
C ALA A 142 -0.43 -4.80 -4.44
N TYR A 143 -1.48 -4.07 -4.82
CA TYR A 143 -2.47 -4.53 -5.80
C TYR A 143 -1.84 -4.75 -7.18
N THR A 144 -0.97 -3.86 -7.63
CA THR A 144 -0.27 -4.00 -8.92
C THR A 144 0.62 -5.24 -8.95
N VAL A 145 1.40 -5.48 -7.90
CA VAL A 145 2.22 -6.71 -7.78
C VAL A 145 1.34 -7.94 -7.87
N ARG A 146 0.20 -7.94 -7.19
CA ARG A 146 -0.74 -9.05 -7.23
C ARG A 146 -1.34 -9.26 -8.63
N ILE A 147 -1.77 -8.20 -9.30
CA ILE A 147 -2.35 -8.26 -10.66
C ILE A 147 -1.31 -8.78 -11.64
N ALA A 148 -0.09 -8.21 -11.64
CA ALA A 148 1.00 -8.61 -12.52
C ALA A 148 1.42 -10.07 -12.26
N GLY A 149 1.52 -10.48 -11.00
CA GLY A 149 1.85 -11.85 -10.62
C GLY A 149 0.82 -12.88 -11.07
N LEU A 150 -0.47 -12.60 -10.86
CA LEU A 150 -1.57 -13.47 -11.34
C LEU A 150 -1.59 -13.56 -12.86
N PHE A 151 -1.42 -12.43 -13.55
CA PHE A 151 -1.36 -12.40 -15.01
C PHE A 151 -0.18 -13.24 -15.54
N GLY A 152 1.01 -13.09 -14.95
CA GLY A 152 2.18 -13.88 -15.32
C GLY A 152 1.99 -15.38 -15.07
N ALA A 153 1.41 -15.75 -13.92
CA ALA A 153 1.14 -17.15 -13.59
C ALA A 153 0.11 -17.80 -14.55
N GLU A 154 -0.97 -17.10 -14.88
CA GLU A 154 -1.99 -17.60 -15.83
C GLU A 154 -1.39 -17.81 -17.23
N ARG A 155 -0.57 -16.86 -17.70
CA ARG A 155 0.10 -16.98 -18.99
C ARG A 155 1.14 -18.10 -19.00
N GLY A 156 1.87 -18.28 -17.91
CA GLY A 156 2.82 -19.37 -17.74
C GLY A 156 2.16 -20.74 -17.76
N LEU A 157 1.03 -20.89 -17.10
CA LEU A 157 0.25 -22.14 -17.14
C LEU A 157 -0.31 -22.42 -18.55
N ALA A 158 -0.78 -21.40 -19.25
CA ALA A 158 -1.28 -21.54 -20.61
C ALA A 158 -0.17 -21.96 -21.58
N SER A 159 1.03 -21.39 -21.49
CA SER A 159 2.17 -21.78 -22.32
C SER A 159 2.72 -23.16 -21.96
N ALA A 160 2.74 -23.55 -20.69
CA ALA A 160 3.17 -24.87 -20.24
C ALA A 160 2.22 -25.99 -20.71
N GLY A 161 0.92 -25.74 -20.75
CA GLY A 161 -0.10 -26.69 -21.26
C GLY A 161 -0.01 -26.91 -22.76
N LEU A 162 0.54 -25.96 -23.50
CA LEU A 162 0.68 -26.04 -24.96
C LEU A 162 2.04 -26.61 -25.41
N SER A 163 3.06 -26.59 -24.56
CA SER A 163 4.45 -26.85 -25.03
C SER A 163 5.11 -28.10 -24.51
N GLY A 164 4.57 -28.90 -23.62
CA GLY A 164 5.16 -30.21 -23.21
C GLY A 164 6.66 -30.21 -22.85
N ALA A 165 7.35 -29.08 -22.87
CA ALA A 165 8.76 -28.88 -22.61
C ALA A 165 8.96 -27.99 -21.41
N LYS A 166 10.03 -28.23 -20.63
CA LYS A 166 10.47 -27.49 -19.42
C LYS A 166 10.20 -25.97 -19.50
N ALA A 167 8.95 -25.56 -19.36
CA ALA A 167 8.59 -24.15 -19.39
C ALA A 167 8.97 -23.55 -18.04
N SER A 168 9.97 -22.69 -18.04
CA SER A 168 10.12 -21.71 -16.97
C SER A 168 8.86 -20.83 -17.00
N LEU A 169 8.10 -20.82 -15.90
CA LEU A 169 6.91 -19.97 -15.81
C LEU A 169 7.31 -18.51 -16.08
N PRO A 170 6.72 -17.84 -17.05
CA PRO A 170 6.99 -16.42 -17.27
C PRO A 170 6.60 -15.67 -16.00
N MET A 171 7.53 -14.91 -15.44
CA MET A 171 7.33 -14.15 -14.24
C MET A 171 7.23 -12.68 -14.62
N VAL A 172 6.04 -12.12 -14.51
CA VAL A 172 5.84 -10.66 -14.60
C VAL A 172 6.16 -10.07 -13.22
N THR A 173 7.18 -9.25 -13.16
CA THR A 173 7.62 -8.60 -11.94
C THR A 173 7.28 -7.12 -12.03
N SER A 174 6.80 -6.53 -10.94
CA SER A 174 6.71 -5.07 -10.85
C SER A 174 8.04 -4.52 -10.37
N ALA A 175 8.64 -3.58 -11.11
CA ALA A 175 9.81 -2.84 -10.68
C ALA A 175 9.35 -1.63 -9.88
N HIS A 176 9.60 -1.67 -8.56
CA HIS A 176 9.29 -0.55 -7.67
C HIS A 176 10.53 0.33 -7.53
N ARG A 177 10.41 1.60 -7.85
CA ARG A 177 11.49 2.59 -7.71
C ARG A 177 11.01 3.76 -6.86
N VAL A 178 11.70 4.01 -5.76
CA VAL A 178 11.47 5.18 -4.90
C VAL A 178 12.49 6.26 -5.24
N TRP A 179 12.02 7.46 -5.55
CA TRP A 179 12.90 8.55 -6.02
C TRP A 179 13.68 9.23 -4.90
N PHE A 180 13.07 9.36 -3.71
CA PHE A 180 13.67 10.11 -2.60
C PHE A 180 14.47 9.25 -1.61
N ASN A 181 14.30 7.94 -1.64
CA ASN A 181 15.04 7.01 -0.79
C ASN A 181 15.18 5.67 -1.54
N PRO A 182 16.05 5.58 -2.55
CA PRO A 182 16.16 4.39 -3.41
C PRO A 182 16.62 3.14 -2.67
N THR A 183 17.30 3.30 -1.53
CA THR A 183 17.78 2.20 -0.67
C THR A 183 16.78 1.83 0.41
N GLN A 184 15.70 2.60 0.60
CA GLN A 184 14.72 2.46 1.69
C GLN A 184 15.37 2.47 3.08
N ASP A 185 16.47 3.20 3.24
CA ASP A 185 17.18 3.32 4.51
C ASP A 185 16.51 4.40 5.39
N GLU A 186 16.12 4.02 6.61
CA GLU A 186 15.52 4.93 7.59
C GLU A 186 16.44 6.10 7.97
N ARG A 187 17.74 5.94 7.79
CA ARG A 187 18.75 6.97 8.10
C ARG A 187 18.89 8.03 7.03
N TRP A 188 18.27 7.85 5.87
CA TRP A 188 18.34 8.81 4.76
C TRP A 188 17.92 10.21 5.19
N PHE A 189 16.89 10.32 6.02
CA PHE A 189 16.36 11.60 6.51
C PHE A 189 17.11 12.19 7.71
N GLN A 190 18.07 11.46 8.30
CA GLN A 190 18.88 11.93 9.44
C GLN A 190 20.17 12.64 9.00
N SER A 191 20.49 12.63 7.72
CA SER A 191 21.73 13.20 7.17
C SER A 191 21.53 14.54 6.43
N ILE A 192 20.37 15.19 6.59
CA ILE A 192 20.07 16.51 6.01
C ILE A 192 20.12 17.59 7.09
#